data_80d345287c608c770e8c5662099dc356
#
_entry.id   80d345287c608c770e8c5662099dc356
#
_cell.length_a   1.000
_cell.length_b   1.000
_cell.length_c   1.000
_cell.angle_alpha   90.00
_cell.angle_beta   90.00
_cell.angle_gamma   90.00
#
_symmetry.space_group_name_H-M   'P 1'
#
loop_
_entity.id
_entity.type
_entity.pdbx_description
1 polymer ?
#
loop_
_entity_poly.entity_id
_entity_poly.type
_entity_poly.pdbx_seq_one_letter_code
_entity_poly.pdbx_strand_id
1 'polypeptide(L)'
;SSLFKQVQNWRARVSTADFAVTNGYVYLKQPAAIVDPDLLMRTFEFVAQNGAPLAHATELHVAQVVEELAARPVKFEWWRHLSSILIRPHAALALRIMQQLGMLNVIVPEFHSIDALALRDLYHQYTVDEHTFKAIETVHKLQEAEAEWEVRFREVYEELEEPSLLFLALLMHDVGKGAPADKPHVDASLEIALERLEALGLSARETEDVYWLIEQHLEMSAVLRRDIFDAATVRAFTKRVGTPERLKMLLLLTYADIKAVNKDALTPWKAENLWQLYISAANDLNRSVDDDRFHADTDPELLRNIRLLAPQLGKRLKRFLEGMPQRYLSLHSAEEIAAHVELASKVNGN
;
A
#
# COMPACT_ATOMS: atom_id res chain seq x y z
N SER A 1 -3.90 -29.13 -27.08
CA SER A 1 -3.25 -29.88 -25.95
C SER A 1 -1.72 -29.82 -25.97
N SER A 2 -1.09 -29.47 -27.09
CA SER A 2 0.38 -29.41 -27.25
C SER A 2 0.98 -28.12 -26.62
N LEU A 3 0.32 -26.97 -26.78
CA LEU A 3 0.74 -25.71 -26.21
C LEU A 3 0.71 -25.69 -24.66
N PHE A 4 -0.30 -26.33 -24.09
CA PHE A 4 -0.42 -26.44 -22.61
C PHE A 4 0.71 -27.29 -22.01
N LYS A 5 1.09 -28.37 -22.66
CA LYS A 5 2.26 -29.19 -22.29
C LYS A 5 3.58 -28.48 -22.52
N GLN A 6 3.69 -27.63 -23.54
CA GLN A 6 4.90 -26.81 -23.78
C GLN A 6 5.05 -25.70 -22.76
N VAL A 7 3.96 -25.05 -22.36
CA VAL A 7 3.96 -24.04 -21.28
C VAL A 7 4.26 -24.68 -19.91
N GLN A 8 3.71 -25.87 -19.62
CA GLN A 8 4.07 -26.65 -18.43
C GLN A 8 5.54 -27.09 -18.45
N ASN A 9 6.06 -27.54 -19.60
CA ASN A 9 7.47 -27.92 -19.74
C ASN A 9 8.42 -26.70 -19.69
N TRP A 10 7.96 -25.49 -20.05
CA TRP A 10 8.77 -24.28 -19.92
C TRP A 10 8.81 -23.82 -18.46
N ARG A 11 7.70 -23.84 -17.72
CA ARG A 11 7.67 -23.63 -16.26
C ARG A 11 8.53 -24.67 -15.50
N ALA A 12 8.71 -25.87 -16.07
CA ALA A 12 9.52 -26.93 -15.48
C ALA A 12 11.04 -26.70 -15.54
N ARG A 13 11.52 -25.55 -16.06
CA ARG A 13 12.96 -25.31 -16.27
C ARG A 13 13.47 -23.95 -15.81
N VAL A 14 12.73 -23.25 -14.93
CA VAL A 14 13.29 -22.04 -14.30
C VAL A 14 14.34 -22.50 -13.29
N SER A 15 15.56 -22.08 -13.49
CA SER A 15 16.69 -22.45 -12.65
C SER A 15 17.59 -21.23 -12.44
N THR A 16 17.91 -20.95 -11.16
CA THR A 16 18.91 -19.96 -10.73
C THR A 16 20.11 -20.68 -10.11
N ALA A 17 21.06 -19.92 -9.52
CA ALA A 17 22.17 -20.52 -8.78
C ALA A 17 21.69 -21.41 -7.61
N ASP A 18 20.67 -20.96 -6.88
CA ASP A 18 20.22 -21.57 -5.63
C ASP A 18 18.96 -22.44 -5.78
N PHE A 19 18.08 -22.14 -6.78
CA PHE A 19 16.75 -22.74 -6.91
C PHE A 19 16.55 -23.40 -8.28
N ALA A 20 15.68 -24.38 -8.29
CA ALA A 20 15.15 -24.97 -9.52
C ALA A 20 13.66 -25.28 -9.37
N VAL A 21 12.87 -25.04 -10.41
CA VAL A 21 11.51 -25.56 -10.51
C VAL A 21 11.53 -26.86 -11.31
N THR A 22 11.08 -27.93 -10.71
CA THR A 22 10.95 -29.24 -11.35
C THR A 22 9.57 -29.81 -11.05
N ASN A 23 8.83 -30.23 -12.08
CA ASN A 23 7.49 -30.77 -11.94
C ASN A 23 6.50 -29.85 -11.19
N GLY A 24 6.70 -28.53 -11.27
CA GLY A 24 5.84 -27.55 -10.60
C GLY A 24 6.17 -27.27 -9.14
N TYR A 25 7.31 -27.77 -8.64
CA TYR A 25 7.77 -27.57 -7.27
C TYR A 25 9.14 -26.88 -7.23
N VAL A 26 9.37 -26.06 -6.23
CA VAL A 26 10.64 -25.39 -5.96
C VAL A 26 11.57 -26.32 -5.16
N TYR A 27 12.74 -26.51 -5.65
CA TYR A 27 13.85 -27.26 -5.00
C TYR A 27 15.00 -26.32 -4.72
N LEU A 28 15.62 -26.50 -3.56
CA LEU A 28 16.92 -25.95 -3.24
C LEU A 28 18.03 -26.84 -3.83
N LYS A 29 18.97 -26.24 -4.57
CA LYS A 29 20.10 -26.98 -5.13
C LYS A 29 21.12 -27.39 -4.08
N GLN A 30 21.28 -26.57 -3.03
CA GLN A 30 22.17 -26.81 -1.91
C GLN A 30 21.40 -26.57 -0.59
N PRO A 31 20.62 -27.54 -0.10
CA PRO A 31 19.82 -27.38 1.12
C PRO A 31 20.64 -26.95 2.34
N ALA A 32 21.82 -27.47 2.53
CA ALA A 32 22.71 -27.13 3.65
C ALA A 32 23.14 -25.66 3.71
N ALA A 33 22.93 -24.88 2.66
CA ALA A 33 23.26 -23.45 2.64
C ALA A 33 22.17 -22.56 3.29
N ILE A 34 20.95 -23.06 3.54
CA ILE A 34 19.91 -22.29 4.26
C ILE A 34 20.18 -22.22 5.76
N VAL A 35 21.33 -21.77 6.15
CA VAL A 35 21.59 -21.31 7.53
C VAL A 35 21.46 -19.78 7.58
N ASP A 36 21.45 -19.15 6.40
CA ASP A 36 21.41 -17.71 6.20
C ASP A 36 19.96 -17.24 6.01
N PRO A 37 19.45 -16.30 6.84
CA PRO A 37 18.13 -15.69 6.67
C PRO A 37 17.90 -15.07 5.29
N ASP A 38 18.95 -14.58 4.61
CA ASP A 38 18.84 -14.04 3.25
C ASP A 38 18.40 -15.12 2.26
N LEU A 39 19.07 -16.29 2.26
CA LEU A 39 18.69 -17.38 1.36
C LEU A 39 17.30 -17.94 1.69
N LEU A 40 16.95 -18.00 2.98
CA LEU A 40 15.61 -18.39 3.42
C LEU A 40 14.55 -17.46 2.84
N MET A 41 14.69 -16.15 2.98
CA MET A 41 13.75 -15.18 2.44
C MET A 41 13.70 -15.20 0.91
N ARG A 42 14.85 -15.35 0.25
CA ARG A 42 14.92 -15.52 -1.22
C ARG A 42 14.21 -16.78 -1.71
N THR A 43 14.08 -17.81 -0.86
CA THR A 43 13.26 -18.99 -1.18
C THR A 43 11.79 -18.60 -1.35
N PHE A 44 11.24 -17.78 -0.45
CA PHE A 44 9.87 -17.30 -0.54
C PHE A 44 9.69 -16.27 -1.66
N GLU A 45 10.69 -15.41 -1.92
CA GLU A 45 10.67 -14.53 -3.10
C GLU A 45 10.60 -15.33 -4.40
N PHE A 46 11.33 -16.44 -4.48
CA PHE A 46 11.32 -17.31 -5.65
C PHE A 46 9.96 -18.00 -5.81
N VAL A 47 9.32 -18.45 -4.73
CA VAL A 47 7.94 -18.95 -4.74
C VAL A 47 6.96 -17.87 -5.22
N ALA A 48 7.05 -16.65 -4.65
CA ALA A 48 6.19 -15.53 -4.99
C ALA A 48 6.32 -15.11 -6.47
N GLN A 49 7.50 -15.26 -7.05
CA GLN A 49 7.76 -14.96 -8.46
C GLN A 49 7.22 -16.03 -9.41
N ASN A 50 7.39 -17.31 -9.07
CA ASN A 50 7.17 -18.40 -10.01
C ASN A 50 5.81 -19.11 -9.81
N GLY A 51 5.12 -18.89 -8.71
CA GLY A 51 3.83 -19.52 -8.39
C GLY A 51 3.93 -21.03 -8.21
N ALA A 52 5.10 -21.53 -7.82
CA ALA A 52 5.35 -22.94 -7.56
C ALA A 52 5.55 -23.16 -6.06
N PRO A 53 4.83 -24.12 -5.42
CA PRO A 53 5.04 -24.45 -4.02
C PRO A 53 6.39 -25.15 -3.80
N LEU A 54 6.82 -25.20 -2.55
CA LEU A 54 8.04 -25.91 -2.18
C LEU A 54 7.87 -27.43 -2.37
N ALA A 55 8.93 -28.10 -2.80
CA ALA A 55 9.00 -29.56 -2.75
C ALA A 55 9.08 -30.02 -1.29
N HIS A 56 8.52 -31.16 -0.97
CA HIS A 56 8.45 -31.67 0.40
C HIS A 56 9.80 -31.69 1.13
N ALA A 57 10.87 -32.11 0.46
CA ALA A 57 12.22 -32.09 1.05
C ALA A 57 12.71 -30.68 1.34
N THR A 58 12.34 -29.71 0.51
CA THR A 58 12.63 -28.27 0.72
C THR A 58 11.82 -27.71 1.90
N GLU A 59 10.52 -28.03 1.98
CA GLU A 59 9.66 -27.66 3.10
C GLU A 59 10.21 -28.11 4.44
N LEU A 60 10.57 -29.40 4.56
CA LEU A 60 11.12 -29.96 5.82
C LEU A 60 12.38 -29.21 6.24
N HIS A 61 13.25 -28.89 5.30
CA HIS A 61 14.48 -28.18 5.58
C HIS A 61 14.23 -26.73 5.98
N VAL A 62 13.35 -26.03 5.25
CA VAL A 62 12.93 -24.65 5.57
C VAL A 62 12.27 -24.60 6.96
N ALA A 63 11.37 -25.56 7.28
CA ALA A 63 10.71 -25.63 8.58
C ALA A 63 11.72 -25.73 9.73
N GLN A 64 12.74 -26.57 9.58
CA GLN A 64 13.79 -26.73 10.59
C GLN A 64 14.55 -25.40 10.81
N VAL A 65 14.91 -24.71 9.75
CA VAL A 65 15.64 -23.42 9.82
C VAL A 65 14.76 -22.33 10.45
N VAL A 66 13.47 -22.30 10.12
CA VAL A 66 12.51 -21.36 10.73
C VAL A 66 12.38 -21.62 12.23
N GLU A 67 12.32 -22.88 12.66
CA GLU A 67 12.30 -23.24 14.08
C GLU A 67 13.57 -22.76 14.82
N GLU A 68 14.73 -22.92 14.21
CA GLU A 68 16.00 -22.43 14.76
C GLU A 68 16.04 -20.89 14.87
N LEU A 69 15.50 -20.17 13.87
CA LEU A 69 15.38 -18.71 13.88
C LEU A 69 14.39 -18.22 14.95
N ALA A 70 13.26 -18.90 15.11
CA ALA A 70 12.29 -18.57 16.14
C ALA A 70 12.88 -18.74 17.55
N ALA A 71 13.71 -19.78 17.75
CA ALA A 71 14.39 -20.02 19.03
C ALA A 71 15.53 -19.01 19.29
N ARG A 72 16.12 -18.41 18.26
CA ARG A 72 17.25 -17.47 18.36
C ARG A 72 17.04 -16.29 17.41
N PRO A 73 16.24 -15.29 17.82
CA PRO A 73 15.96 -14.12 16.99
C PRO A 73 17.26 -13.43 16.54
N VAL A 74 17.35 -13.14 15.25
CA VAL A 74 18.49 -12.45 14.64
C VAL A 74 18.07 -11.04 14.21
N LYS A 75 19.00 -10.09 14.25
CA LYS A 75 18.79 -8.79 13.65
C LYS A 75 18.98 -8.93 12.14
N PHE A 76 17.89 -8.71 11.40
CA PHE A 76 17.87 -8.86 9.95
C PHE A 76 16.93 -7.83 9.30
N GLU A 77 17.21 -7.42 8.08
CA GLU A 77 16.43 -6.45 7.33
C GLU A 77 15.20 -7.13 6.68
N TRP A 78 14.24 -7.56 7.51
CA TRP A 78 13.05 -8.30 7.06
C TRP A 78 12.25 -7.54 6.01
N TRP A 79 12.14 -6.22 6.14
CA TRP A 79 11.34 -5.39 5.23
C TRP A 79 11.82 -5.46 3.78
N ARG A 80 13.13 -5.45 3.56
CA ARG A 80 13.70 -5.54 2.22
C ARG A 80 13.20 -6.77 1.46
N HIS A 81 13.14 -7.92 2.11
CA HIS A 81 12.68 -9.16 1.49
C HIS A 81 11.16 -9.27 1.48
N LEU A 82 10.50 -8.88 2.58
CA LEU A 82 9.04 -8.93 2.67
C LEU A 82 8.41 -8.02 1.60
N SER A 83 8.89 -6.79 1.42
CA SER A 83 8.43 -5.90 0.36
C SER A 83 8.60 -6.50 -1.03
N SER A 84 9.73 -7.17 -1.29
CA SER A 84 9.98 -7.89 -2.54
C SER A 84 9.00 -9.05 -2.76
N ILE A 85 8.65 -9.81 -1.71
CA ILE A 85 7.65 -10.88 -1.78
C ILE A 85 6.26 -10.30 -2.08
N LEU A 86 5.86 -9.27 -1.32
CA LEU A 86 4.53 -8.68 -1.36
C LEU A 86 4.12 -8.14 -2.74
N ILE A 87 5.06 -7.58 -3.50
CA ILE A 87 4.77 -7.02 -4.84
C ILE A 87 4.78 -8.06 -5.97
N ARG A 88 5.11 -9.32 -5.69
CA ARG A 88 5.19 -10.36 -6.73
C ARG A 88 3.82 -11.01 -7.00
N PRO A 89 3.57 -11.49 -8.23
CA PRO A 89 2.25 -11.99 -8.65
C PRO A 89 1.66 -13.09 -7.76
N HIS A 90 2.51 -13.93 -7.18
CA HIS A 90 2.10 -15.05 -6.35
C HIS A 90 2.42 -14.84 -4.85
N ALA A 91 2.44 -13.60 -4.40
CA ALA A 91 2.70 -13.24 -3.00
C ALA A 91 1.83 -14.02 -2.01
N ALA A 92 0.52 -14.15 -2.28
CA ALA A 92 -0.39 -14.86 -1.42
C ALA A 92 -0.02 -16.35 -1.25
N LEU A 93 0.51 -17.02 -2.28
CA LEU A 93 1.03 -18.38 -2.17
C LEU A 93 2.24 -18.43 -1.24
N ALA A 94 3.19 -17.52 -1.42
CA ALA A 94 4.38 -17.45 -0.59
C ALA A 94 4.02 -17.18 0.88
N LEU A 95 3.10 -16.24 1.14
CA LEU A 95 2.64 -15.90 2.49
C LEU A 95 1.94 -17.09 3.18
N ARG A 96 1.11 -17.86 2.46
CA ARG A 96 0.50 -19.09 3.01
C ARG A 96 1.56 -20.12 3.39
N ILE A 97 2.59 -20.32 2.55
CA ILE A 97 3.70 -21.22 2.87
C ILE A 97 4.52 -20.67 4.05
N MET A 98 4.80 -19.38 4.08
CA MET A 98 5.48 -18.73 5.21
C MET A 98 4.72 -18.92 6.51
N GLN A 99 3.39 -18.81 6.51
CA GLN A 99 2.56 -19.07 7.68
C GLN A 99 2.60 -20.54 8.10
N GLN A 100 2.38 -21.47 7.16
CA GLN A 100 2.42 -22.91 7.43
C GLN A 100 3.74 -23.37 8.04
N LEU A 101 4.84 -22.75 7.63
CA LEU A 101 6.18 -23.04 8.13
C LEU A 101 6.59 -22.18 9.34
N GLY A 102 5.70 -21.31 9.84
CA GLY A 102 5.94 -20.45 11.00
C GLY A 102 6.77 -19.19 10.71
N MET A 103 7.16 -18.95 9.47
CA MET A 103 7.99 -17.79 9.11
C MET A 103 7.30 -16.45 9.31
N LEU A 104 5.99 -16.36 9.08
CA LEU A 104 5.24 -15.13 9.38
C LEU A 104 5.29 -14.80 10.87
N ASN A 105 5.25 -15.80 11.75
CA ASN A 105 5.35 -15.59 13.19
C ASN A 105 6.74 -15.16 13.64
N VAL A 106 7.79 -15.42 12.84
CA VAL A 106 9.13 -14.87 13.10
C VAL A 106 9.17 -13.37 12.78
N ILE A 107 8.48 -12.94 11.71
CA ILE A 107 8.46 -11.55 11.23
C ILE A 107 7.42 -10.72 11.99
N VAL A 108 6.22 -11.26 12.14
CA VAL A 108 5.05 -10.67 12.83
C VAL A 108 4.49 -11.68 13.82
N PRO A 109 5.02 -11.77 15.05
CA PRO A 109 4.60 -12.76 16.05
C PRO A 109 3.10 -12.75 16.35
N GLU A 110 2.47 -11.58 16.28
CA GLU A 110 1.05 -11.41 16.54
C GLU A 110 0.16 -12.07 15.48
N PHE A 111 0.71 -12.40 14.31
CA PHE A 111 -0.02 -13.12 13.26
C PHE A 111 -0.50 -14.49 13.75
N HIS A 112 0.20 -15.07 14.72
CA HIS A 112 -0.26 -16.33 15.37
C HIS A 112 -1.67 -16.20 15.97
N SER A 113 -2.08 -15.02 16.44
CA SER A 113 -3.38 -14.82 17.07
C SER A 113 -4.56 -14.89 16.09
N ILE A 114 -4.30 -14.70 14.81
CA ILE A 114 -5.30 -14.77 13.73
C ILE A 114 -5.20 -16.05 12.89
N ASP A 115 -4.23 -16.91 13.19
CA ASP A 115 -4.03 -18.18 12.49
C ASP A 115 -5.25 -19.08 12.66
N ALA A 116 -5.87 -19.46 11.56
CA ALA A 116 -7.12 -20.22 11.50
C ALA A 116 -8.27 -19.64 12.35
N LEU A 117 -8.24 -18.35 12.67
CA LEU A 117 -9.28 -17.68 13.44
C LEU A 117 -10.56 -17.51 12.60
N ALA A 118 -11.60 -18.26 12.97
CA ALA A 118 -12.90 -18.17 12.34
C ALA A 118 -13.77 -17.11 13.02
N LEU A 119 -14.27 -16.15 12.24
CA LEU A 119 -15.29 -15.20 12.72
C LEU A 119 -16.67 -15.86 12.67
N ARG A 120 -17.42 -15.77 13.78
CA ARG A 120 -18.79 -16.33 13.87
C ARG A 120 -19.80 -15.33 13.35
N ASP A 121 -19.74 -14.99 12.05
CA ASP A 121 -20.77 -14.21 11.39
C ASP A 121 -21.22 -14.86 10.07
N LEU A 122 -22.33 -14.35 9.51
CA LEU A 122 -22.93 -14.91 8.31
C LEU A 122 -22.24 -14.44 6.99
N TYR A 123 -21.26 -13.53 7.08
CA TYR A 123 -20.68 -12.86 5.93
C TYR A 123 -19.29 -13.39 5.57
N HIS A 124 -18.47 -13.74 6.57
CA HIS A 124 -17.10 -14.22 6.35
C HIS A 124 -17.09 -15.72 6.05
N GLN A 125 -16.60 -16.06 4.84
CA GLN A 125 -16.45 -17.45 4.42
C GLN A 125 -15.07 -18.03 4.78
N TYR A 126 -14.14 -17.15 5.17
CA TYR A 126 -12.74 -17.49 5.40
C TYR A 126 -12.32 -17.15 6.83
N THR A 127 -11.26 -17.78 7.30
CA THR A 127 -10.54 -17.38 8.51
C THR A 127 -9.86 -16.02 8.29
N VAL A 128 -9.49 -15.32 9.34
CA VAL A 128 -8.93 -13.95 9.26
C VAL A 128 -7.65 -13.93 8.45
N ASP A 129 -6.77 -14.90 8.66
CA ASP A 129 -5.53 -15.08 7.91
C ASP A 129 -5.79 -15.36 6.42
N GLU A 130 -6.69 -16.28 6.10
CA GLU A 130 -7.02 -16.58 4.70
C GLU A 130 -7.73 -15.41 4.02
N HIS A 131 -8.58 -14.66 4.73
CA HIS A 131 -9.15 -13.41 4.23
C HIS A 131 -8.05 -12.41 3.84
N THR A 132 -7.05 -12.23 4.70
CA THR A 132 -5.89 -11.37 4.46
C THR A 132 -5.14 -11.79 3.19
N PHE A 133 -4.83 -13.08 3.03
CA PHE A 133 -4.15 -13.58 1.83
C PHE A 133 -4.98 -13.43 0.57
N LYS A 134 -6.30 -13.62 0.67
CA LYS A 134 -7.22 -13.39 -0.45
C LYS A 134 -7.33 -11.92 -0.83
N ALA A 135 -7.27 -11.00 0.12
CA ALA A 135 -7.24 -9.57 -0.17
C ALA A 135 -5.97 -9.19 -0.98
N ILE A 136 -4.81 -9.69 -0.57
CA ILE A 136 -3.55 -9.50 -1.30
C ILE A 136 -3.64 -10.14 -2.71
N GLU A 137 -4.13 -11.37 -2.81
CA GLU A 137 -4.34 -12.07 -4.08
C GLU A 137 -5.28 -11.30 -5.02
N THR A 138 -6.32 -10.67 -4.45
CA THR A 138 -7.31 -9.89 -5.19
C THR A 138 -6.70 -8.67 -5.86
N VAL A 139 -5.79 -7.96 -5.19
CA VAL A 139 -5.06 -6.83 -5.82
C VAL A 139 -4.16 -7.33 -6.94
N HIS A 140 -3.42 -8.42 -6.75
CA HIS A 140 -2.57 -8.97 -7.80
C HIS A 140 -3.38 -9.42 -9.05
N LYS A 141 -4.58 -9.96 -8.84
CA LYS A 141 -5.46 -10.36 -9.94
C LYS A 141 -5.98 -9.19 -10.78
N LEU A 142 -5.89 -7.96 -10.31
CA LEU A 142 -6.21 -6.78 -11.12
C LEU A 142 -5.36 -6.70 -12.39
N GLN A 143 -4.14 -7.23 -12.38
CA GLN A 143 -3.27 -7.25 -13.57
C GLN A 143 -3.87 -8.11 -14.71
N GLU A 144 -4.73 -9.06 -14.38
CA GLU A 144 -5.43 -9.94 -15.32
C GLU A 144 -6.87 -9.48 -15.58
N ALA A 145 -7.27 -8.31 -15.07
CA ALA A 145 -8.64 -7.82 -15.19
C ALA A 145 -9.00 -7.50 -16.64
N GLU A 146 -10.09 -8.10 -17.13
CA GLU A 146 -10.66 -7.86 -18.46
C GLU A 146 -11.95 -7.04 -18.41
N ALA A 147 -12.71 -7.12 -17.29
CA ALA A 147 -13.93 -6.37 -17.12
C ALA A 147 -13.65 -4.87 -17.02
N GLU A 148 -14.35 -4.05 -17.81
CA GLU A 148 -14.13 -2.61 -17.90
C GLU A 148 -14.12 -1.90 -16.53
N TRP A 149 -15.00 -2.32 -15.62
CA TRP A 149 -15.08 -1.75 -14.29
C TRP A 149 -13.87 -2.13 -13.39
N GLU A 150 -13.22 -3.28 -13.63
CA GLU A 150 -12.00 -3.68 -12.91
C GLU A 150 -10.73 -3.08 -13.54
N VAL A 151 -10.73 -2.84 -14.84
CA VAL A 151 -9.63 -2.18 -15.54
C VAL A 151 -9.32 -0.82 -14.91
N ARG A 152 -10.34 -0.06 -14.49
CA ARG A 152 -10.16 1.20 -13.78
C ARG A 152 -9.36 1.06 -12.48
N PHE A 153 -9.61 0.00 -11.71
CA PHE A 153 -8.85 -0.29 -10.48
C PHE A 153 -7.42 -0.75 -10.79
N ARG A 154 -7.23 -1.48 -11.89
CA ARG A 154 -5.90 -1.84 -12.38
C ARG A 154 -5.08 -0.61 -12.72
N GLU A 155 -5.64 0.35 -13.45
CA GLU A 155 -4.97 1.59 -13.79
C GLU A 155 -4.52 2.35 -12.54
N VAL A 156 -5.36 2.43 -11.51
CA VAL A 156 -4.98 3.03 -10.22
C VAL A 156 -3.85 2.26 -9.53
N TYR A 157 -3.87 0.91 -9.61
CA TYR A 157 -2.78 0.09 -9.06
C TYR A 157 -1.45 0.32 -9.79
N GLU A 158 -1.48 0.43 -11.11
CA GLU A 158 -0.29 0.69 -11.94
C GLU A 158 0.31 2.09 -11.69
N GLU A 159 -0.49 3.03 -11.17
CA GLU A 159 -0.04 4.38 -10.81
C GLU A 159 0.53 4.49 -9.39
N LEU A 160 0.53 3.43 -8.58
CA LEU A 160 1.09 3.50 -7.23
C LEU A 160 2.61 3.68 -7.27
N GLU A 161 3.11 4.62 -6.48
CA GLU A 161 4.55 4.86 -6.33
C GLU A 161 5.22 3.72 -5.54
N GLU A 162 4.60 3.30 -4.44
CA GLU A 162 5.12 2.27 -3.53
C GLU A 162 4.07 1.20 -3.19
N PRO A 163 3.74 0.29 -4.12
CA PRO A 163 2.69 -0.71 -3.91
C PRO A 163 2.96 -1.66 -2.73
N SER A 164 4.20 -1.84 -2.30
CA SER A 164 4.57 -2.65 -1.14
C SER A 164 3.91 -2.17 0.15
N LEU A 165 3.68 -0.86 0.31
CA LEU A 165 3.02 -0.28 1.49
C LEU A 165 1.53 -0.65 1.54
N LEU A 166 0.84 -0.66 0.39
CA LEU A 166 -0.53 -1.16 0.30
C LEU A 166 -0.63 -2.62 0.75
N PHE A 167 0.27 -3.47 0.25
CA PHE A 167 0.27 -4.89 0.61
C PHE A 167 0.63 -5.14 2.08
N LEU A 168 1.53 -4.33 2.65
CA LEU A 168 1.83 -4.40 4.08
C LEU A 168 0.63 -3.95 4.92
N ALA A 169 -0.07 -2.89 4.51
CA ALA A 169 -1.30 -2.47 5.17
C ALA A 169 -2.37 -3.57 5.09
N LEU A 170 -2.55 -4.23 3.93
CA LEU A 170 -3.44 -5.38 3.79
C LEU A 170 -3.01 -6.56 4.68
N LEU A 171 -1.73 -6.82 4.84
CA LEU A 171 -1.23 -7.90 5.71
C LEU A 171 -1.56 -7.61 7.18
N MET A 172 -1.58 -6.35 7.59
CA MET A 172 -1.66 -5.92 8.99
C MET A 172 -3.05 -5.41 9.42
N HIS A 173 -3.96 -5.06 8.48
CA HIS A 173 -5.20 -4.32 8.81
C HIS A 173 -6.09 -5.03 9.84
N ASP A 174 -6.13 -6.34 9.80
CA ASP A 174 -7.01 -7.19 10.61
C ASP A 174 -6.29 -8.02 11.68
N VAL A 175 -4.99 -7.82 11.88
CA VAL A 175 -4.21 -8.60 12.86
C VAL A 175 -4.74 -8.44 14.29
N GLY A 176 -5.38 -7.30 14.58
CA GLY A 176 -6.03 -7.04 15.87
C GLY A 176 -7.33 -7.82 16.12
N LYS A 177 -7.86 -8.55 15.14
CA LYS A 177 -9.02 -9.43 15.34
C LYS A 177 -8.72 -10.63 16.25
N GLY A 178 -7.45 -10.94 16.46
CA GLY A 178 -6.99 -11.91 17.46
C GLY A 178 -6.91 -11.38 18.89
N ALA A 179 -7.10 -10.07 19.10
CA ALA A 179 -7.08 -9.45 20.41
C ALA A 179 -8.36 -9.76 21.23
N PRO A 180 -8.36 -9.52 22.57
CA PRO A 180 -9.54 -9.67 23.40
C PRO A 180 -10.73 -8.84 22.88
N ALA A 181 -11.95 -9.39 23.05
CA ALA A 181 -13.19 -8.86 22.49
C ALA A 181 -13.64 -7.49 23.05
N ASP A 182 -13.05 -7.02 24.13
CA ASP A 182 -13.33 -5.73 24.76
C ASP A 182 -12.64 -4.55 24.05
N LYS A 183 -11.72 -4.84 23.12
CA LYS A 183 -10.98 -3.83 22.36
C LYS A 183 -11.43 -3.81 20.90
N PRO A 184 -11.68 -2.61 20.31
CA PRO A 184 -11.93 -2.50 18.89
C PRO A 184 -10.74 -3.08 18.09
N HIS A 185 -11.01 -3.92 17.10
CA HIS A 185 -9.94 -4.61 16.35
C HIS A 185 -9.00 -3.64 15.61
N VAL A 186 -9.53 -2.48 15.17
CA VAL A 186 -8.70 -1.45 14.53
C VAL A 186 -7.66 -0.92 15.50
N ASP A 187 -8.08 -0.56 16.74
CA ASP A 187 -7.16 -0.05 17.75
C ASP A 187 -6.10 -1.09 18.13
N ALA A 188 -6.51 -2.35 18.21
CA ALA A 188 -5.58 -3.46 18.45
C ALA A 188 -4.61 -3.67 17.28
N SER A 189 -5.10 -3.58 16.02
CA SER A 189 -4.24 -3.65 14.83
C SER A 189 -3.22 -2.50 14.80
N LEU A 190 -3.62 -1.28 15.19
CA LEU A 190 -2.75 -0.11 15.22
C LEU A 190 -1.62 -0.23 16.25
N GLU A 191 -1.91 -0.75 17.45
CA GLU A 191 -0.87 -0.97 18.46
C GLU A 191 0.16 -1.99 17.98
N ILE A 192 -0.31 -3.12 17.42
CA ILE A 192 0.55 -4.14 16.83
C ILE A 192 1.36 -3.55 15.67
N ALA A 193 0.71 -2.82 14.76
CA ALA A 193 1.36 -2.24 13.61
C ALA A 193 2.47 -1.28 13.99
N LEU A 194 2.25 -0.38 14.96
CA LEU A 194 3.24 0.61 15.36
C LEU A 194 4.56 -0.06 15.79
N GLU A 195 4.47 -1.09 16.63
CA GLU A 195 5.65 -1.84 17.10
C GLU A 195 6.32 -2.60 15.96
N ARG A 196 5.52 -3.23 15.07
CA ARG A 196 6.06 -4.08 13.99
C ARG A 196 6.66 -3.26 12.85
N LEU A 197 6.06 -2.14 12.44
CA LEU A 197 6.60 -1.28 11.39
C LEU A 197 7.96 -0.71 11.79
N GLU A 198 8.13 -0.33 13.05
CA GLU A 198 9.43 0.10 13.59
C GLU A 198 10.44 -1.07 13.58
N ALA A 199 10.04 -2.25 14.06
CA ALA A 199 10.89 -3.44 14.08
C ALA A 199 11.30 -3.93 12.67
N LEU A 200 10.45 -3.75 11.68
CA LEU A 200 10.73 -4.04 10.28
C LEU A 200 11.74 -3.06 9.66
N GLY A 201 11.89 -1.87 10.24
CA GLY A 201 12.86 -0.87 9.79
C GLY A 201 12.34 0.03 8.67
N LEU A 202 11.02 0.26 8.61
CA LEU A 202 10.43 1.24 7.69
C LEU A 202 10.92 2.65 8.03
N SER A 203 10.99 3.52 7.02
CA SER A 203 11.20 4.95 7.23
C SER A 203 9.98 5.57 7.94
N ALA A 204 10.16 6.76 8.54
CA ALA A 204 9.07 7.46 9.22
C ALA A 204 7.87 7.73 8.30
N ARG A 205 8.12 8.05 7.01
CA ARG A 205 7.06 8.28 6.01
C ARG A 205 6.30 6.98 5.69
N GLU A 206 7.02 5.89 5.42
CA GLU A 206 6.41 4.59 5.13
C GLU A 206 5.58 4.11 6.32
N THR A 207 6.11 4.26 7.55
CA THR A 207 5.40 3.93 8.79
C THR A 207 4.11 4.76 8.92
N GLU A 208 4.17 6.05 8.68
CA GLU A 208 2.99 6.94 8.74
C GLU A 208 1.93 6.52 7.71
N ASP A 209 2.31 6.21 6.48
CA ASP A 209 1.37 5.85 5.42
C ASP A 209 0.71 4.48 5.68
N VAL A 210 1.48 3.48 6.12
CA VAL A 210 0.91 2.15 6.46
C VAL A 210 0.02 2.24 7.71
N TYR A 211 0.47 2.95 8.75
CA TYR A 211 -0.32 3.16 9.95
C TYR A 211 -1.64 3.85 9.63
N TRP A 212 -1.61 4.91 8.84
CA TRP A 212 -2.79 5.64 8.39
C TRP A 212 -3.74 4.74 7.59
N LEU A 213 -3.23 3.89 6.69
CA LEU A 213 -4.05 2.95 5.92
C LEU A 213 -4.77 1.95 6.84
N ILE A 214 -4.09 1.41 7.84
CA ILE A 214 -4.69 0.50 8.83
C ILE A 214 -5.76 1.23 9.64
N GLU A 215 -5.50 2.47 10.09
CA GLU A 215 -6.45 3.29 10.82
C GLU A 215 -7.72 3.57 10.00
N GLN A 216 -7.55 3.88 8.72
CA GLN A 216 -8.62 4.35 7.85
C GLN A 216 -9.23 3.24 6.95
N HIS A 217 -8.84 1.97 7.12
CA HIS A 217 -9.24 0.91 6.20
C HIS A 217 -10.77 0.73 6.06
N LEU A 218 -11.55 1.07 7.11
CA LEU A 218 -13.01 1.02 7.09
C LEU A 218 -13.67 2.33 6.62
N GLU A 219 -12.91 3.43 6.50
CA GLU A 219 -13.47 4.76 6.29
C GLU A 219 -14.19 4.88 4.94
N MET A 220 -13.58 4.38 3.86
CA MET A 220 -14.21 4.47 2.54
C MET A 220 -15.53 3.69 2.49
N SER A 221 -15.56 2.49 3.08
CA SER A 221 -16.78 1.69 3.26
C SER A 221 -17.83 2.38 4.14
N ALA A 222 -17.41 3.15 5.15
CA ALA A 222 -18.30 3.92 6.01
C ALA A 222 -18.92 5.11 5.27
N VAL A 223 -18.12 5.81 4.44
CA VAL A 223 -18.59 6.94 3.62
C VAL A 223 -19.61 6.49 2.57
N LEU A 224 -19.47 5.28 2.01
CA LEU A 224 -20.46 4.72 1.06
C LEU A 224 -21.88 4.55 1.64
N ARG A 225 -22.03 4.60 2.97
CA ARG A 225 -23.33 4.57 3.65
C ARG A 225 -23.98 5.96 3.77
N ARG A 226 -23.26 7.01 3.37
CA ARG A 226 -23.70 8.40 3.34
C ARG A 226 -23.98 8.83 1.91
N ASP A 227 -24.42 10.07 1.74
CA ASP A 227 -24.56 10.66 0.40
C ASP A 227 -23.16 11.02 -0.15
N ILE A 228 -22.66 10.19 -1.05
CA ILE A 228 -21.35 10.38 -1.71
C ILE A 228 -21.38 11.49 -2.77
N PHE A 229 -22.54 12.02 -3.10
CA PHE A 229 -22.70 13.15 -4.03
C PHE A 229 -22.80 14.49 -3.29
N ASP A 230 -22.96 14.47 -1.97
CA ASP A 230 -22.90 15.69 -1.16
C ASP A 230 -21.47 16.22 -1.05
N ALA A 231 -21.28 17.46 -1.50
CA ALA A 231 -19.97 18.11 -1.52
C ALA A 231 -19.33 18.27 -0.13
N ALA A 232 -20.13 18.37 0.94
CA ALA A 232 -19.60 18.44 2.31
C ALA A 232 -19.05 17.09 2.76
N THR A 233 -19.75 16.00 2.43
CA THR A 233 -19.31 14.63 2.68
C THR A 233 -17.99 14.33 1.97
N VAL A 234 -17.90 14.66 0.67
CA VAL A 234 -16.68 14.48 -0.12
C VAL A 234 -15.51 15.28 0.47
N ARG A 235 -15.69 16.57 0.74
CA ARG A 235 -14.63 17.41 1.31
C ARG A 235 -14.15 16.92 2.68
N ALA A 236 -15.07 16.46 3.55
CA ALA A 236 -14.68 15.90 4.84
C ALA A 236 -13.83 14.63 4.70
N PHE A 237 -14.20 13.77 3.74
CA PHE A 237 -13.43 12.58 3.38
C PHE A 237 -12.06 12.95 2.81
N THR A 238 -12.02 13.83 1.80
CA THR A 238 -10.79 14.29 1.13
C THR A 238 -9.80 14.92 2.12
N LYS A 239 -10.29 15.77 3.03
CA LYS A 239 -9.45 16.37 4.07
C LYS A 239 -8.79 15.32 4.97
N ARG A 240 -9.47 14.21 5.25
CA ARG A 240 -8.94 13.11 6.06
C ARG A 240 -7.90 12.30 5.29
N VAL A 241 -8.13 12.06 4.01
CA VAL A 241 -7.22 11.33 3.12
C VAL A 241 -5.92 12.11 2.91
N GLY A 242 -5.99 13.38 2.61
CA GLY A 242 -4.88 14.33 2.55
C GLY A 242 -4.03 14.27 1.29
N THR A 243 -3.75 13.10 0.72
CA THR A 243 -2.89 12.95 -0.47
C THR A 243 -3.49 12.05 -1.54
N PRO A 244 -3.18 12.30 -2.83
CA PRO A 244 -3.61 11.40 -3.92
C PRO A 244 -3.10 9.97 -3.76
N GLU A 245 -1.89 9.78 -3.24
CA GLU A 245 -1.30 8.45 -3.08
C GLU A 245 -2.05 7.64 -2.00
N ARG A 246 -2.36 8.25 -0.84
CA ARG A 246 -3.21 7.64 0.19
C ARG A 246 -4.61 7.31 -0.33
N LEU A 247 -5.17 8.17 -1.20
CA LEU A 247 -6.48 7.93 -1.81
C LEU A 247 -6.48 6.69 -2.71
N LYS A 248 -5.45 6.54 -3.56
CA LYS A 248 -5.28 5.37 -4.42
C LYS A 248 -5.12 4.08 -3.60
N MET A 249 -4.23 4.10 -2.61
CA MET A 249 -4.02 2.95 -1.72
C MET A 249 -5.28 2.58 -0.95
N LEU A 250 -6.02 3.55 -0.40
CA LEU A 250 -7.25 3.31 0.34
C LEU A 250 -8.37 2.73 -0.55
N LEU A 251 -8.49 3.21 -1.79
CA LEU A 251 -9.41 2.64 -2.78
C LEU A 251 -9.13 1.15 -3.01
N LEU A 252 -7.87 0.82 -3.28
CA LEU A 252 -7.45 -0.55 -3.60
C LEU A 252 -7.54 -1.46 -2.38
N LEU A 253 -7.20 -0.97 -1.19
CA LEU A 253 -7.38 -1.67 0.07
C LEU A 253 -8.86 -2.01 0.29
N THR A 254 -9.75 -1.01 0.18
CA THR A 254 -11.19 -1.19 0.36
C THR A 254 -11.80 -2.14 -0.67
N TYR A 255 -11.37 -2.03 -1.94
CA TYR A 255 -11.77 -2.94 -3.00
C TYR A 255 -11.38 -4.40 -2.65
N ALA A 256 -10.13 -4.61 -2.25
CA ALA A 256 -9.60 -5.93 -1.95
C ALA A 256 -10.25 -6.54 -0.71
N ASP A 257 -10.38 -5.76 0.35
CA ASP A 257 -11.00 -6.17 1.61
C ASP A 257 -12.45 -6.63 1.40
N ILE A 258 -13.28 -5.82 0.74
CA ILE A 258 -14.68 -6.20 0.45
C ILE A 258 -14.73 -7.44 -0.44
N LYS A 259 -13.94 -7.51 -1.50
CA LYS A 259 -13.99 -8.62 -2.47
C LYS A 259 -13.47 -9.92 -1.89
N ALA A 260 -12.56 -9.87 -0.90
CA ALA A 260 -12.03 -11.04 -0.21
C ALA A 260 -13.00 -11.67 0.81
N VAL A 261 -14.07 -10.97 1.24
CA VAL A 261 -15.06 -11.52 2.20
C VAL A 261 -15.79 -12.73 1.62
N ASN A 262 -16.35 -12.59 0.43
CA ASN A 262 -17.01 -13.67 -0.33
C ASN A 262 -17.22 -13.22 -1.79
N LYS A 263 -17.68 -14.15 -2.65
CA LYS A 263 -17.84 -13.91 -4.09
C LYS A 263 -18.81 -12.76 -4.45
N ASP A 264 -19.80 -12.51 -3.59
CA ASP A 264 -20.92 -11.58 -3.85
C ASP A 264 -20.80 -10.30 -3.00
N ALA A 265 -19.76 -10.18 -2.17
CA ALA A 265 -19.59 -9.05 -1.25
C ALA A 265 -19.41 -7.73 -1.99
N LEU A 266 -18.63 -7.71 -3.07
CA LEU A 266 -18.45 -6.56 -3.95
C LEU A 266 -19.42 -6.63 -5.12
N THR A 267 -20.61 -6.10 -4.94
CA THR A 267 -21.60 -5.99 -6.03
C THR A 267 -21.18 -4.92 -7.04
N PRO A 268 -21.67 -4.99 -8.31
CA PRO A 268 -21.40 -3.93 -9.31
C PRO A 268 -21.79 -2.53 -8.82
N TRP A 269 -22.89 -2.42 -8.06
CA TRP A 269 -23.32 -1.16 -7.47
C TRP A 269 -22.31 -0.63 -6.43
N LYS A 270 -21.79 -1.48 -5.56
CA LYS A 270 -20.75 -1.08 -4.59
C LYS A 270 -19.48 -0.66 -5.29
N ALA A 271 -19.04 -1.41 -6.30
CA ALA A 271 -17.84 -1.10 -7.08
C ALA A 271 -17.96 0.26 -7.78
N GLU A 272 -19.13 0.56 -8.37
CA GLU A 272 -19.39 1.85 -8.99
C GLU A 272 -19.40 2.99 -7.97
N ASN A 273 -20.03 2.81 -6.80
CA ASN A 273 -20.02 3.85 -5.76
C ASN A 273 -18.61 4.09 -5.19
N LEU A 274 -17.81 3.04 -5.01
CA LEU A 274 -16.38 3.20 -4.64
C LEU A 274 -15.65 4.05 -5.66
N TRP A 275 -15.87 3.76 -6.95
CA TRP A 275 -15.26 4.50 -8.03
C TRP A 275 -15.71 5.97 -8.06
N GLN A 276 -17.01 6.23 -7.92
CA GLN A 276 -17.54 7.59 -7.90
C GLN A 276 -17.00 8.41 -6.72
N LEU A 277 -16.89 7.80 -5.53
CA LEU A 277 -16.29 8.45 -4.38
C LEU A 277 -14.81 8.77 -4.63
N TYR A 278 -14.06 7.82 -5.23
CA TYR A 278 -12.66 8.02 -5.59
C TYR A 278 -12.49 9.21 -6.56
N ILE A 279 -13.23 9.24 -7.67
CA ILE A 279 -13.15 10.32 -8.64
C ILE A 279 -13.52 11.67 -8.03
N SER A 280 -14.57 11.71 -7.21
CA SER A 280 -15.01 12.93 -6.54
C SER A 280 -13.93 13.46 -5.58
N ALA A 281 -13.32 12.56 -4.80
CA ALA A 281 -12.25 12.91 -3.88
C ALA A 281 -10.95 13.30 -4.62
N ALA A 282 -10.58 12.61 -5.70
CA ALA A 282 -9.43 12.96 -6.52
C ALA A 282 -9.57 14.35 -7.15
N ASN A 283 -10.76 14.67 -7.65
CA ASN A 283 -11.06 16.00 -8.17
C ASN A 283 -11.00 17.09 -7.10
N ASP A 284 -11.45 16.80 -5.87
CA ASP A 284 -11.40 17.74 -4.75
C ASP A 284 -9.95 17.95 -4.28
N LEU A 285 -9.13 16.90 -4.19
CA LEU A 285 -7.69 16.99 -3.91
C LEU A 285 -6.96 17.84 -4.96
N ASN A 286 -7.23 17.62 -6.24
CA ASN A 286 -6.62 18.40 -7.32
C ASN A 286 -7.05 19.86 -7.28
N ARG A 287 -8.32 20.15 -6.99
CA ARG A 287 -8.81 21.52 -6.82
C ARG A 287 -8.18 22.21 -5.62
N SER A 288 -8.02 21.51 -4.49
CA SER A 288 -7.39 22.09 -3.30
C SER A 288 -5.92 22.46 -3.59
N VAL A 289 -5.21 21.65 -4.37
CA VAL A 289 -3.85 21.96 -4.82
C VAL A 289 -3.85 23.17 -5.78
N ASP A 290 -4.83 23.29 -6.64
CA ASP A 290 -4.98 24.44 -7.52
C ASP A 290 -5.47 25.67 -6.76
N ASP A 291 -6.41 25.52 -5.83
CA ASP A 291 -6.87 26.60 -4.94
C ASP A 291 -5.74 27.09 -4.02
N ASP A 292 -4.90 26.20 -3.49
CA ASP A 292 -3.69 26.57 -2.75
C ASP A 292 -2.65 27.31 -3.65
N ARG A 293 -2.68 27.07 -4.95
CA ARG A 293 -1.88 27.83 -5.93
C ARG A 293 -2.53 29.16 -6.29
N PHE A 294 -3.87 29.26 -6.36
CA PHE A 294 -4.62 30.44 -6.79
C PHE A 294 -5.10 31.34 -5.66
N HIS A 295 -5.35 30.77 -4.49
CA HIS A 295 -5.75 31.47 -3.26
C HIS A 295 -4.66 31.38 -2.21
N ALA A 296 -3.44 31.77 -2.58
CA ALA A 296 -2.58 32.32 -1.57
C ALA A 296 -3.32 33.58 -1.06
N ASP A 297 -4.06 33.45 0.05
CA ASP A 297 -4.34 34.60 0.92
C ASP A 297 -2.96 35.13 1.31
N THR A 298 -2.43 35.91 0.40
CA THR A 298 -1.12 36.54 0.54
C THR A 298 -1.29 37.44 1.74
N ASP A 299 -0.60 37.14 2.83
CA ASP A 299 -0.62 37.92 4.05
C ASP A 299 -0.68 39.41 3.65
N PRO A 300 -1.74 40.15 4.01
CA PRO A 300 -1.88 41.55 3.63
C PRO A 300 -0.68 42.38 4.07
N GLU A 301 -0.02 41.98 5.16
CA GLU A 301 1.19 42.62 5.69
C GLU A 301 2.41 42.30 4.82
N LEU A 302 2.57 41.07 4.37
CA LEU A 302 3.61 40.68 3.39
C LEU A 302 3.47 41.45 2.08
N LEU A 303 2.26 41.51 1.52
CA LEU A 303 1.98 42.28 0.30
C LEU A 303 2.26 43.79 0.48
N ARG A 304 1.93 44.33 1.63
CA ARG A 304 2.21 45.72 1.97
C ARG A 304 3.71 45.96 2.03
N ASN A 305 4.47 45.08 2.66
CA ASN A 305 5.92 45.19 2.79
C ASN A 305 6.60 45.08 1.43
N ILE A 306 6.20 44.15 0.57
CA ILE A 306 6.73 44.01 -0.79
C ILE A 306 6.45 45.28 -1.61
N ARG A 307 5.24 45.87 -1.51
CA ARG A 307 4.88 47.10 -2.20
C ARG A 307 5.67 48.33 -1.71
N LEU A 308 6.02 48.37 -0.43
CA LEU A 308 6.87 49.41 0.12
C LEU A 308 8.31 49.30 -0.36
N LEU A 309 8.83 48.06 -0.47
CA LEU A 309 10.20 47.81 -0.93
C LEU A 309 10.37 47.97 -2.45
N ALA A 310 9.34 47.67 -3.21
CA ALA A 310 9.40 47.69 -4.66
C ALA A 310 8.09 48.24 -5.29
N PRO A 311 7.80 49.57 -5.11
CA PRO A 311 6.55 50.18 -5.61
C PRO A 311 6.39 50.09 -7.11
N GLN A 312 7.50 49.96 -7.88
CA GLN A 312 7.54 49.81 -9.33
C GLN A 312 6.98 48.48 -9.84
N LEU A 313 6.83 47.48 -8.98
CA LEU A 313 6.41 46.13 -9.38
C LEU A 313 4.89 46.04 -9.69
N GLY A 314 4.06 46.83 -9.04
CA GLY A 314 2.63 47.02 -9.33
C GLY A 314 1.89 45.79 -9.83
N LYS A 315 1.42 45.84 -11.09
CA LYS A 315 0.70 44.70 -11.74
C LYS A 315 1.55 43.45 -11.95
N ARG A 316 2.89 43.58 -12.02
CA ARG A 316 3.80 42.44 -12.20
C ARG A 316 3.86 41.58 -10.93
N LEU A 317 3.86 42.22 -9.76
CA LEU A 317 3.78 41.50 -8.47
C LEU A 317 2.54 40.63 -8.38
N LYS A 318 1.37 41.19 -8.72
CA LYS A 318 0.11 40.43 -8.70
C LYS A 318 0.19 39.21 -9.62
N ARG A 319 0.65 39.42 -10.89
CA ARG A 319 0.77 38.35 -11.88
C ARG A 319 1.80 37.27 -11.52
N PHE A 320 2.87 37.67 -10.84
CA PHE A 320 3.88 36.73 -10.34
C PHE A 320 3.33 35.87 -9.20
N LEU A 321 2.60 36.47 -8.25
CA LEU A 321 2.04 35.78 -7.10
C LEU A 321 0.86 34.86 -7.46
N GLU A 322 0.10 35.17 -8.52
CA GLU A 322 -1.02 34.35 -9.02
C GLU A 322 -0.62 32.93 -9.42
N GLY A 323 0.65 32.59 -9.54
CA GLY A 323 1.14 31.25 -9.86
C GLY A 323 2.00 30.60 -8.77
N MET A 324 2.16 31.24 -7.60
CA MET A 324 3.07 30.76 -6.56
C MET A 324 2.37 29.98 -5.47
N PRO A 325 2.94 28.82 -5.04
CA PRO A 325 2.40 28.05 -3.93
C PRO A 325 2.48 28.84 -2.62
N GLN A 326 1.53 28.64 -1.72
CA GLN A 326 1.52 29.28 -0.39
C GLN A 326 2.82 29.03 0.40
N ARG A 327 3.41 27.84 0.24
CA ARG A 327 4.70 27.48 0.82
C ARG A 327 5.84 28.40 0.34
N TYR A 328 5.79 28.89 -0.90
CA TYR A 328 6.77 29.85 -1.40
C TYR A 328 6.70 31.15 -0.61
N LEU A 329 5.48 31.64 -0.34
CA LEU A 329 5.24 32.88 0.38
C LEU A 329 5.61 32.79 1.86
N SER A 330 5.51 31.59 2.45
CA SER A 330 5.89 31.34 3.85
C SER A 330 7.40 31.15 4.06
N LEU A 331 8.14 30.82 3.00
CA LEU A 331 9.58 30.54 3.08
C LEU A 331 10.47 31.73 2.67
N HIS A 332 9.91 32.74 1.98
CA HIS A 332 10.67 33.86 1.44
C HIS A 332 10.25 35.18 2.09
N SER A 333 11.26 36.01 2.41
CA SER A 333 11.03 37.37 2.89
C SER A 333 10.47 38.31 1.82
N ALA A 334 9.95 39.45 2.22
CA ALA A 334 9.44 40.48 1.30
C ALA A 334 10.51 40.94 0.31
N GLU A 335 11.77 41.06 0.76
CA GLU A 335 12.94 41.44 -0.04
C GLU A 335 13.26 40.38 -1.10
N GLU A 336 13.27 39.10 -0.71
CA GLU A 336 13.53 37.99 -1.63
C GLU A 336 12.44 37.88 -2.69
N ILE A 337 11.17 38.01 -2.30
CA ILE A 337 10.05 37.98 -3.25
C ILE A 337 10.15 39.17 -4.22
N ALA A 338 10.46 40.37 -3.75
CA ALA A 338 10.65 41.53 -4.62
C ALA A 338 11.78 41.30 -5.65
N ALA A 339 12.90 40.73 -5.22
CA ALA A 339 14.03 40.39 -6.10
C ALA A 339 13.62 39.31 -7.14
N HIS A 340 12.87 38.29 -6.74
CA HIS A 340 12.37 37.25 -7.65
C HIS A 340 11.41 37.79 -8.69
N VAL A 341 10.52 38.73 -8.33
CA VAL A 341 9.62 39.43 -9.30
C VAL A 341 10.41 40.23 -10.28
N GLU A 342 11.45 40.93 -9.83
CA GLU A 342 12.34 41.68 -10.72
C GLU A 342 13.08 40.79 -11.72
N LEU A 343 13.62 39.66 -11.23
CA LEU A 343 14.28 38.66 -12.07
C LEU A 343 13.34 38.08 -13.11
N ALA A 344 12.15 37.65 -12.70
CA ALA A 344 11.12 37.11 -13.59
C ALA A 344 10.68 38.13 -14.64
N SER A 345 10.62 39.43 -14.28
CA SER A 345 10.27 40.50 -15.22
C SER A 345 11.35 40.77 -16.27
N LYS A 346 12.63 40.47 -15.98
CA LYS A 346 13.74 40.56 -16.92
C LYS A 346 13.79 39.37 -17.90
N VAL A 347 13.37 38.19 -17.45
CA VAL A 347 13.31 36.96 -18.27
C VAL A 347 12.12 36.99 -19.23
N ASN A 348 10.97 37.55 -18.81
CA ASN A 348 9.73 37.63 -19.60
C ASN A 348 9.57 38.97 -20.31
N GLY A 349 10.59 39.78 -20.36
CA GLY A 349 10.59 41.16 -20.89
C GLY A 349 11.13 41.28 -22.32
N ASN A 350 10.76 40.33 -23.19
CA ASN A 350 10.81 40.50 -24.63
C ASN A 350 9.45 40.22 -25.25
#